data_3ed69c269c1043f08583441b552249c6
#
_entry.id   3ed69c269c1043f08583441b552249c6
#
_cell.length_a   1.000
_cell.length_b   1.000
_cell.length_c   1.000
_cell.angle_alpha   90.00
_cell.angle_beta   90.00
_cell.angle_gamma   90.00
#
_symmetry.space_group_name_H-M   'P 1'
#
loop_
_entity.id
_entity.type
_entity.pdbx_description
1 polymer ?
#
loop_
_entity_poly.entity_id
_entity_poly.type
_entity_poly.pdbx_seq_one_letter_code
_entity_poly.pdbx_strand_id
1 'polypeptide(L)'
;CSSGGIKGPNSLFSLAANEPPKPGFQVGFSEAIKQKANIATMAVGMISEPRHANDIIEQKKADLIALGREALVNPNWPLYAMRDLSKDKNFNDWPPNSGWWLEVRQRMLNSSNPNDWKVGPAAGNTPK
;
A
#
# COMPACT_ATOMS: atom_id res chain seq x y z
N CYS A 1 -15.76 -1.42 -4.27
CA CYS A 1 -17.03 -0.75 -4.01
C CYS A 1 -16.82 0.76 -3.98
N SER A 2 -17.40 1.48 -4.92
CA SER A 2 -17.26 2.92 -5.05
C SER A 2 -18.62 3.55 -5.35
N SER A 3 -18.88 4.71 -4.76
CA SER A 3 -20.06 5.53 -5.03
C SER A 3 -19.71 6.81 -5.79
N GLY A 4 -18.48 6.93 -6.29
CA GLY A 4 -18.03 8.11 -7.01
C GLY A 4 -18.47 8.17 -8.47
N GLY A 5 -18.57 9.38 -9.03
CA GLY A 5 -18.76 9.62 -10.47
C GLY A 5 -20.15 10.10 -10.90
N ILE A 6 -21.16 10.03 -10.07
CA ILE A 6 -22.47 10.65 -10.36
C ILE A 6 -22.41 12.11 -9.91
N LYS A 7 -22.45 13.03 -10.87
CA LYS A 7 -22.58 14.47 -10.58
C LYS A 7 -24.04 14.77 -10.21
N GLY A 8 -24.25 15.37 -9.04
CA GLY A 8 -25.58 15.78 -8.58
C GLY A 8 -25.51 16.32 -7.15
N PRO A 9 -26.60 16.90 -6.64
CA PRO A 9 -26.61 17.49 -5.29
C PRO A 9 -26.31 16.49 -4.18
N ASN A 10 -26.51 15.20 -4.43
CA ASN A 10 -26.19 14.10 -3.51
C ASN A 10 -24.89 13.37 -3.87
N SER A 11 -24.05 13.93 -4.76
CA SER A 11 -22.75 13.33 -5.03
C SER A 11 -21.82 13.50 -3.82
N LEU A 12 -20.91 12.55 -3.61
CA LEU A 12 -19.90 12.68 -2.56
C LEU A 12 -19.09 13.98 -2.66
N PHE A 13 -18.87 14.50 -3.87
CA PHE A 13 -18.23 15.80 -4.07
C PHE A 13 -19.09 16.97 -3.61
N SER A 14 -20.42 16.87 -3.70
CA SER A 14 -21.34 17.90 -3.20
C SER A 14 -21.52 17.80 -1.69
N LEU A 15 -21.56 16.58 -1.13
CA LEU A 15 -21.64 16.35 0.31
C LEU A 15 -20.31 16.67 1.01
N ALA A 16 -19.18 16.48 0.33
CA ALA A 16 -17.84 16.83 0.83
C ALA A 16 -17.55 18.34 0.80
N ALA A 17 -18.46 19.17 0.30
CA ALA A 17 -18.28 20.63 0.34
C ALA A 17 -18.15 21.18 1.77
N ASN A 18 -18.65 20.46 2.77
CA ASN A 18 -18.60 20.86 4.18
C ASN A 18 -17.51 20.13 4.99
N GLU A 19 -17.09 18.93 4.57
CA GLU A 19 -15.99 18.19 5.19
C GLU A 19 -15.19 17.43 4.11
N PRO A 20 -13.85 17.56 4.10
CA PRO A 20 -13.03 16.79 3.18
C PRO A 20 -13.18 15.29 3.47
N PRO A 21 -13.21 14.42 2.44
CA PRO A 21 -13.32 12.99 2.63
C PRO A 21 -12.12 12.46 3.43
N LYS A 22 -12.39 11.65 4.44
CA LYS A 22 -11.36 11.02 5.29
C LYS A 22 -10.81 9.75 4.63
N PRO A 23 -9.56 9.33 4.93
CA PRO A 23 -9.05 8.05 4.48
C PRO A 23 -10.01 6.90 4.81
N GLY A 24 -10.31 6.06 3.82
CA GLY A 24 -11.22 4.93 3.98
C GLY A 24 -12.71 5.28 3.95
N PHE A 25 -13.10 6.48 3.55
CA PHE A 25 -14.51 6.95 3.59
C PHE A 25 -15.53 6.08 2.83
N GLN A 26 -15.08 5.20 1.93
CA GLN A 26 -15.94 4.25 1.22
C GLN A 26 -15.82 2.79 1.70
N VAL A 27 -15.00 2.51 2.70
CA VAL A 27 -14.77 1.15 3.23
C VAL A 27 -16.08 0.55 3.76
N GLY A 28 -16.93 1.34 4.40
CA GLY A 28 -18.23 0.88 4.89
C GLY A 28 -19.15 0.30 3.80
N PHE A 29 -19.00 0.73 2.55
CA PHE A 29 -19.78 0.15 1.44
C PHE A 29 -19.30 -1.27 1.09
N SER A 30 -17.97 -1.49 1.03
CA SER A 30 -17.42 -2.83 0.79
C SER A 30 -17.76 -3.79 1.93
N GLU A 31 -17.66 -3.33 3.17
CA GLU A 31 -18.04 -4.09 4.36
C GLU A 31 -19.52 -4.51 4.33
N ALA A 32 -20.42 -3.57 4.12
CA ALA A 32 -21.86 -3.83 4.07
C ALA A 32 -22.25 -4.81 2.95
N ILE A 33 -21.66 -4.67 1.76
CA ILE A 33 -21.91 -5.58 0.64
C ILE A 33 -21.35 -6.97 0.94
N LYS A 34 -20.11 -7.05 1.44
CA LYS A 34 -19.49 -8.32 1.83
C LYS A 34 -20.33 -9.08 2.83
N GLN A 35 -20.79 -8.41 3.87
CA GLN A 35 -21.59 -9.04 4.94
C GLN A 35 -23.00 -9.46 4.46
N LYS A 36 -23.67 -8.60 3.66
CA LYS A 36 -25.06 -8.87 3.25
C LYS A 36 -25.19 -9.82 2.07
N ALA A 37 -24.27 -9.74 1.11
CA ALA A 37 -24.32 -10.55 -0.10
C ALA A 37 -23.38 -11.77 -0.06
N ASN A 38 -22.50 -11.85 0.94
CA ASN A 38 -21.49 -12.91 1.09
C ASN A 38 -20.62 -13.09 -0.17
N ILE A 39 -20.18 -11.99 -0.76
CA ILE A 39 -19.32 -11.97 -1.95
C ILE A 39 -18.00 -11.25 -1.64
N ALA A 40 -16.96 -11.58 -2.41
CA ALA A 40 -15.68 -10.86 -2.31
C ALA A 40 -15.85 -9.39 -2.71
N THR A 41 -15.21 -8.51 -1.95
CA THR A 41 -15.29 -7.06 -2.16
C THR A 41 -13.92 -6.41 -2.22
N MET A 42 -13.86 -5.26 -2.89
CA MET A 42 -12.67 -4.43 -2.99
C MET A 42 -12.98 -3.06 -2.40
N ALA A 43 -12.23 -2.65 -1.39
CA ALA A 43 -12.35 -1.33 -0.78
C ALA A 43 -11.56 -0.29 -1.55
N VAL A 44 -12.09 0.93 -1.60
CA VAL A 44 -11.44 2.10 -2.19
C VAL A 44 -11.77 3.33 -1.34
N GLY A 45 -11.02 4.39 -1.48
CA GLY A 45 -11.32 5.68 -0.87
C GLY A 45 -10.17 6.27 -0.04
N MET A 46 -9.19 6.89 -0.71
CA MET A 46 -8.03 7.54 -0.07
C MET A 46 -7.26 6.62 0.90
N ILE A 47 -7.10 5.35 0.52
CA ILE A 47 -6.31 4.39 1.28
C ILE A 47 -4.86 4.52 0.78
N SER A 48 -4.00 5.18 1.56
CA SER A 48 -2.59 5.42 1.24
C SER A 48 -1.64 4.78 2.25
N GLU A 49 -2.09 4.58 3.49
CA GLU A 49 -1.27 4.03 4.56
C GLU A 49 -1.30 2.50 4.58
N PRO A 50 -0.12 1.82 4.59
CA PRO A 50 -0.04 0.36 4.61
C PRO A 50 -0.78 -0.29 5.78
N ARG A 51 -0.65 0.27 6.99
CA ARG A 51 -1.33 -0.24 8.18
C ARG A 51 -2.85 -0.14 8.06
N HIS A 52 -3.35 1.00 7.58
CA HIS A 52 -4.78 1.18 7.36
C HIS A 52 -5.32 0.19 6.32
N ALA A 53 -4.57 -0.05 5.23
CA ALA A 53 -4.94 -1.06 4.23
C ALA A 53 -4.98 -2.48 4.84
N ASN A 54 -3.98 -2.84 5.65
CA ASN A 54 -3.91 -4.12 6.34
C ASN A 54 -5.07 -4.30 7.32
N ASP A 55 -5.37 -3.28 8.12
CA ASP A 55 -6.47 -3.31 9.10
C ASP A 55 -7.83 -3.56 8.44
N ILE A 56 -8.08 -2.99 7.25
CA ILE A 56 -9.30 -3.23 6.49
C ILE A 56 -9.44 -4.72 6.12
N ILE A 57 -8.35 -5.36 5.71
CA ILE A 57 -8.33 -6.77 5.34
C ILE A 57 -8.44 -7.67 6.58
N GLU A 58 -7.66 -7.42 7.62
CA GLU A 58 -7.69 -8.20 8.87
C GLU A 58 -9.05 -8.14 9.56
N GLN A 59 -9.69 -6.98 9.57
CA GLN A 59 -11.03 -6.78 10.10
C GLN A 59 -12.14 -7.31 9.18
N LYS A 60 -11.78 -7.95 8.05
CA LYS A 60 -12.71 -8.53 7.06
C LYS A 60 -13.71 -7.54 6.47
N LYS A 61 -13.35 -6.26 6.42
CA LYS A 61 -14.18 -5.21 5.81
C LYS A 61 -14.14 -5.24 4.29
N ALA A 62 -13.07 -5.79 3.72
CA ALA A 62 -12.93 -6.08 2.30
C ALA A 62 -11.95 -7.25 2.10
N ASP A 63 -11.88 -7.78 0.88
CA ASP A 63 -10.91 -8.81 0.49
C ASP A 63 -9.71 -8.23 -0.26
N LEU A 64 -9.91 -7.09 -0.91
CA LEU A 64 -8.90 -6.40 -1.70
C LEU A 64 -8.95 -4.90 -1.43
N ILE A 65 -7.82 -4.24 -1.68
CA ILE A 65 -7.69 -2.78 -1.64
C ILE A 65 -7.43 -2.26 -3.06
N ALA A 66 -8.19 -1.26 -3.49
CA ALA A 66 -7.96 -0.55 -4.74
C ALA A 66 -7.18 0.73 -4.47
N LEU A 67 -6.03 0.86 -5.12
CA LEU A 67 -5.21 2.05 -5.11
C LEU A 67 -5.46 2.84 -6.41
N GLY A 68 -5.84 4.08 -6.29
CA GLY A 68 -6.00 4.99 -7.42
C GLY A 68 -4.79 5.91 -7.55
N ARG A 69 -4.98 7.19 -7.19
CA ARG A 69 -3.96 8.24 -7.31
C ARG A 69 -2.67 7.93 -6.54
N GLU A 70 -2.74 7.17 -5.47
CA GLU A 70 -1.55 6.72 -4.72
C GLU A 70 -0.59 5.90 -5.59
N ALA A 71 -1.13 5.06 -6.48
CA ALA A 71 -0.31 4.29 -7.42
C ALA A 71 0.36 5.15 -8.51
N LEU A 72 -0.14 6.36 -8.77
CA LEU A 72 0.52 7.33 -9.65
C LEU A 72 1.71 8.00 -8.97
N VAL A 73 1.61 8.24 -7.66
CA VAL A 73 2.69 8.82 -6.85
C VAL A 73 3.76 7.78 -6.56
N ASN A 74 3.34 6.58 -6.19
CA ASN A 74 4.23 5.45 -5.89
C ASN A 74 3.77 4.16 -6.57
N PRO A 75 4.24 3.88 -7.80
CA PRO A 75 3.89 2.65 -8.52
C PRO A 75 4.28 1.36 -7.77
N ASN A 76 5.29 1.44 -6.91
CA ASN A 76 5.77 0.32 -6.10
C ASN A 76 5.14 0.29 -4.69
N TRP A 77 4.04 1.00 -4.48
CA TRP A 77 3.38 1.08 -3.19
C TRP A 77 3.14 -0.30 -2.53
N PRO A 78 2.66 -1.35 -3.24
CA PRO A 78 2.47 -2.67 -2.63
C PRO A 78 3.75 -3.26 -2.04
N LEU A 79 4.88 -3.12 -2.73
CA LEU A 79 6.18 -3.61 -2.28
C LEU A 79 6.68 -2.84 -1.05
N TYR A 80 6.48 -1.52 -1.02
CA TYR A 80 6.77 -0.71 0.16
C TYR A 80 5.85 -1.07 1.33
N ALA A 81 4.55 -1.31 1.07
CA ALA A 81 3.61 -1.72 2.09
C ALA A 81 4.00 -3.07 2.72
N MET A 82 4.36 -4.06 1.90
CA MET A 82 4.86 -5.35 2.39
C MET A 82 6.08 -5.17 3.29
N ARG A 83 7.05 -4.35 2.86
CA ARG A 83 8.23 -4.04 3.65
C ARG A 83 7.89 -3.34 4.97
N ASP A 84 6.99 -2.35 4.95
CA ASP A 84 6.62 -1.59 6.14
C ASP A 84 5.83 -2.42 7.17
N LEU A 85 5.09 -3.42 6.71
CA LEU A 85 4.34 -4.35 7.55
C LEU A 85 5.21 -5.51 8.04
N SER A 86 6.31 -5.82 7.35
CA SER A 86 7.23 -6.89 7.73
C SER A 86 8.08 -6.50 8.95
N LYS A 87 8.48 -7.50 9.75
CA LYS A 87 9.39 -7.30 10.90
C LYS A 87 10.79 -6.88 10.47
N ASP A 88 11.28 -7.47 9.40
CA ASP A 88 12.68 -7.35 8.98
C ASP A 88 12.94 -6.12 8.10
N LYS A 89 11.89 -5.51 7.57
CA LYS A 89 11.97 -4.31 6.71
C LYS A 89 13.01 -4.42 5.59
N ASN A 90 13.21 -5.63 5.07
CA ASN A 90 14.14 -5.92 3.98
C ASN A 90 13.46 -5.74 2.61
N PHE A 91 14.19 -6.06 1.53
CA PHE A 91 13.71 -5.97 0.15
C PHE A 91 13.55 -7.33 -0.52
N ASN A 92 13.36 -8.42 0.26
CA ASN A 92 13.29 -9.79 -0.25
C ASN A 92 12.10 -10.03 -1.19
N ASP A 93 11.00 -9.29 -0.99
CA ASP A 93 9.79 -9.39 -1.83
C ASP A 93 9.88 -8.60 -3.13
N TRP A 94 10.97 -7.86 -3.31
CA TRP A 94 11.22 -7.10 -4.54
C TRP A 94 11.81 -8.01 -5.63
N PRO A 95 11.66 -7.66 -6.92
CA PRO A 95 12.37 -8.35 -7.99
C PRO A 95 13.87 -8.44 -7.65
N PRO A 96 14.52 -9.62 -7.79
CA PRO A 96 15.88 -9.85 -7.28
C PRO A 96 16.90 -8.78 -7.67
N ASN A 97 16.85 -8.33 -8.93
CA ASN A 97 17.77 -7.30 -9.41
C ASN A 97 17.57 -5.95 -8.71
N SER A 98 16.32 -5.57 -8.45
CA SER A 98 16.00 -4.32 -7.75
C SER A 98 16.25 -4.44 -6.25
N GLY A 99 15.83 -5.55 -5.64
CA GLY A 99 15.95 -5.81 -4.21
C GLY A 99 17.40 -5.74 -3.75
N TRP A 100 18.31 -6.39 -4.50
CA TRP A 100 19.74 -6.34 -4.18
C TRP A 100 20.32 -4.91 -4.15
N TRP A 101 20.00 -4.10 -5.14
CA TRP A 101 20.46 -2.70 -5.17
C TRP A 101 19.82 -1.84 -4.09
N LEU A 102 18.58 -2.10 -3.73
CA LEU A 102 17.90 -1.41 -2.64
C LEU A 102 18.50 -1.75 -1.28
N GLU A 103 18.92 -3.01 -1.05
CA GLU A 103 19.65 -3.43 0.14
C GLU A 103 21.02 -2.72 0.23
N VAL A 104 21.75 -2.65 -0.88
CA VAL A 104 23.03 -1.94 -0.96
C VAL A 104 22.83 -0.46 -0.62
N ARG A 105 21.84 0.19 -1.26
CA ARG A 105 21.49 1.59 -0.99
C ARG A 105 21.14 1.82 0.49
N GLN A 106 20.33 0.93 1.09
CA GLN A 106 19.92 1.08 2.49
C GLN A 106 21.13 0.99 3.44
N ARG A 107 22.05 0.07 3.19
CA ARG A 107 23.30 -0.03 3.95
C ARG A 107 24.14 1.26 3.82
N MET A 108 24.30 1.77 2.60
CA MET A 108 25.01 3.03 2.35
C MET A 108 24.41 4.21 3.13
N LEU A 109 23.08 4.32 3.15
CA LEU A 109 22.40 5.41 3.86
C LEU A 109 22.49 5.29 5.39
N ASN A 110 22.60 4.07 5.89
CA ASN A 110 22.68 3.79 7.33
C ASN A 110 24.12 3.82 7.86
N SER A 111 25.13 3.83 6.98
CA SER A 111 26.53 3.78 7.38
C SER A 111 27.23 5.12 7.20
N SER A 112 27.96 5.53 8.24
CA SER A 112 28.91 6.65 8.19
C SER A 112 30.30 6.23 7.68
N ASN A 113 30.51 4.93 7.41
CA ASN A 113 31.82 4.40 7.03
C ASN A 113 31.91 4.28 5.49
N PRO A 114 32.87 5.00 4.84
CA PRO A 114 33.06 4.93 3.38
C PRO A 114 33.39 3.52 2.85
N ASN A 115 33.90 2.61 3.69
CA ASN A 115 34.18 1.23 3.29
C ASN A 115 32.92 0.39 3.06
N ASP A 116 31.79 0.75 3.66
CA ASP A 116 30.51 0.09 3.45
C ASP A 116 29.87 0.47 2.10
N TRP A 117 30.44 1.46 1.41
CA TRP A 117 30.05 1.88 0.07
C TRP A 117 30.70 1.04 -1.03
N LYS A 118 31.63 0.13 -0.67
CA LYS A 118 32.22 -0.80 -1.63
C LYS A 118 31.17 -1.84 -2.03
N VAL A 119 30.78 -1.78 -3.29
CA VAL A 119 29.84 -2.73 -3.91
C VAL A 119 30.58 -4.04 -4.14
N GLY A 120 30.49 -4.95 -3.18
CA GLY A 120 30.91 -6.34 -3.33
C GLY A 120 29.68 -7.24 -3.18
N PRO A 121 29.69 -8.46 -3.74
CA PRO A 121 28.62 -9.40 -3.52
C PRO A 121 28.48 -9.61 -2.01
N ALA A 122 27.25 -9.41 -1.47
CA ALA A 122 26.97 -9.77 -0.10
C ALA A 122 27.27 -11.26 0.06
N ALA A 123 28.14 -11.60 1.01
CA ALA A 123 28.44 -12.98 1.30
C ALA A 123 27.13 -13.71 1.67
N GLY A 124 26.60 -14.51 0.75
CA GLY A 124 25.44 -15.35 0.99
C GLY A 124 24.30 -15.33 -0.04
N ASN A 125 24.23 -14.34 -0.93
CA ASN A 125 23.16 -14.28 -1.93
C ASN A 125 23.72 -14.37 -3.36
N THR A 126 24.31 -15.50 -3.72
CA THR A 126 24.41 -15.92 -5.12
C THR A 126 23.06 -16.52 -5.50
N PRO A 127 22.36 -16.02 -6.52
CA PRO A 127 21.20 -16.71 -7.06
C PRO A 127 21.65 -18.09 -7.55
N LYS A 128 20.96 -19.14 -7.07
CA LYS A 128 21.09 -20.51 -7.61
C LYS A 128 20.44 -20.60 -8.95
#